data_e7b8aaa75dd1019fce9dde69f510ec60
#
_entry.id   e7b8aaa75dd1019fce9dde69f510ec60
#
_cell.length_a   1.000
_cell.length_b   1.000
_cell.length_c   1.000
_cell.angle_alpha   90.00
_cell.angle_beta   90.00
_cell.angle_gamma   90.00
#
_symmetry.space_group_name_H-M   'P 1'
#
loop_
_entity.id
_entity.type
_entity.pdbx_description
1 polymer ?
#
loop_
_entity_poly.entity_id
_entity_poly.type
_entity_poly.pdbx_seq_one_letter_code
_entity_poly.pdbx_strand_id
1 'polypeptide(L)'
;MKPAAPLPSFSRLLREPVLLLAFGFGSGLAPRAPGTAGSLVALALAAGFTGLSFTLPAAALWLLLGTVVAAGIAICGSAARRMDAPDHPGIVWDEFAGLWLTLALAPAGFGWWIAGFVLFRIFDIVKPWPIAWFDRRWKGGLGIMVDDLLAGLFAGLMLRVAGAVL
;
A
#
# COMPACT_ATOMS: atom_id res chain seq x y z
N MET A 1 7.76 -21.96 14.44
CA MET A 1 7.18 -20.67 14.02
C MET A 1 6.72 -19.92 15.27
N LYS A 2 7.17 -18.68 15.49
CA LYS A 2 6.55 -17.84 16.53
C LYS A 2 5.08 -17.61 16.16
N PRO A 3 4.14 -17.71 17.11
CA PRO A 3 2.76 -17.33 16.83
C PRO A 3 2.71 -15.89 16.33
N ALA A 4 1.84 -15.61 15.37
CA ALA A 4 1.64 -14.24 14.90
C ALA A 4 1.32 -13.33 16.08
N ALA A 5 1.94 -12.15 16.11
CA ALA A 5 1.65 -11.18 17.17
C ALA A 5 0.14 -10.85 17.17
N PRO A 6 -0.49 -10.72 18.34
CA PRO A 6 -1.93 -10.45 18.42
C PRO A 6 -2.25 -9.08 17.82
N LEU A 7 -3.41 -8.99 17.17
CA LEU A 7 -3.94 -7.72 16.66
C LEU A 7 -4.12 -6.72 17.81
N PRO A 8 -3.72 -5.46 17.65
CA PRO A 8 -3.97 -4.42 18.63
C PRO A 8 -5.48 -4.11 18.70
N SER A 9 -5.95 -3.65 19.85
CA SER A 9 -7.32 -3.15 19.95
C SER A 9 -7.48 -1.83 19.18
N PHE A 10 -8.68 -1.54 18.67
CA PHE A 10 -8.95 -0.27 17.98
C PHE A 10 -8.70 0.94 18.88
N SER A 11 -8.98 0.82 20.18
CA SER A 11 -8.68 1.87 21.17
C SER A 11 -7.17 2.14 21.31
N ARG A 12 -6.32 1.12 21.11
CA ARG A 12 -4.87 1.31 21.07
C ARG A 12 -4.44 2.07 19.82
N LEU A 13 -5.03 1.77 18.66
CA LEU A 13 -4.74 2.52 17.43
C LEU A 13 -5.06 4.01 17.58
N LEU A 14 -6.19 4.35 18.18
CA LEU A 14 -6.57 5.75 18.41
C LEU A 14 -5.62 6.51 19.34
N ARG A 15 -4.94 5.81 20.26
CA ARG A 15 -3.96 6.40 21.18
C ARG A 15 -2.54 6.48 20.59
N GLU A 16 -2.26 5.69 19.57
CA GLU A 16 -0.95 5.60 18.92
C GLU A 16 -1.06 5.96 17.44
N PRO A 17 -0.89 7.26 17.05
CA PRO A 17 -1.07 7.70 15.65
C PRO A 17 -0.25 6.92 14.63
N VAL A 18 0.97 6.48 15.02
CA VAL A 18 1.81 5.64 14.16
C VAL A 18 1.14 4.31 13.85
N LEU A 19 0.51 3.66 14.85
CA LEU A 19 -0.22 2.41 14.60
C LEU A 19 -1.51 2.67 13.82
N LEU A 20 -2.20 3.77 14.09
CA LEU A 20 -3.40 4.13 13.34
C LEU A 20 -3.13 4.26 11.85
N LEU A 21 -2.04 4.94 11.49
CA LEU A 21 -1.60 5.08 10.10
C LEU A 21 -1.12 3.74 9.53
N ALA A 22 -0.21 3.05 10.24
CA ALA A 22 0.33 1.76 9.78
C ALA A 22 -0.75 0.73 9.52
N PHE A 23 -1.80 0.70 10.35
CA PHE A 23 -2.96 -0.19 10.21
C PHE A 23 -4.06 0.39 9.30
N GLY A 24 -3.73 1.36 8.45
CA GLY A 24 -4.63 1.91 7.44
C GLY A 24 -5.96 2.39 8.03
N PHE A 25 -5.89 3.21 9.09
CA PHE A 25 -7.05 3.72 9.83
C PHE A 25 -7.95 2.63 10.43
N GLY A 26 -7.38 1.44 10.69
CA GLY A 26 -8.06 0.29 11.25
C GLY A 26 -8.45 -0.79 10.24
N SER A 27 -8.26 -0.60 8.94
CA SER A 27 -8.49 -1.63 7.91
C SER A 27 -7.61 -2.86 8.11
N GLY A 28 -6.38 -2.67 8.63
CA GLY A 28 -5.45 -3.74 9.00
C GLY A 28 -5.89 -4.61 10.19
N LEU A 29 -6.98 -4.25 10.88
CA LEU A 29 -7.61 -5.11 11.90
C LEU A 29 -8.55 -6.17 11.29
N ALA A 30 -8.72 -6.18 9.97
CA ALA A 30 -9.56 -7.19 9.32
C ALA A 30 -9.04 -8.60 9.65
N PRO A 31 -9.91 -9.52 10.11
CA PRO A 31 -9.49 -10.85 10.57
C PRO A 31 -9.06 -11.77 9.43
N ARG A 32 -9.43 -11.42 8.21
CA ARG A 32 -9.05 -12.13 6.98
C ARG A 32 -8.62 -11.11 5.94
N ALA A 33 -7.51 -11.40 5.24
CA ALA A 33 -6.95 -10.60 4.17
C ALA A 33 -6.84 -9.09 4.53
N PRO A 34 -6.13 -8.70 5.62
CA PRO A 34 -6.01 -7.30 6.04
C PRO A 34 -5.43 -6.41 4.95
N GLY A 35 -4.46 -6.89 4.16
CA GLY A 35 -3.92 -6.17 3.02
C GLY A 35 -4.96 -5.85 1.94
N THR A 36 -5.89 -6.79 1.65
CA THR A 36 -7.00 -6.50 0.72
C THR A 36 -7.94 -5.44 1.30
N ALA A 37 -8.22 -5.50 2.60
CA ALA A 37 -9.01 -4.47 3.27
C ALA A 37 -8.30 -3.10 3.23
N GLY A 38 -6.98 -3.08 3.47
CA GLY A 38 -6.14 -1.89 3.33
C GLY A 38 -6.20 -1.30 1.92
N SER A 39 -6.00 -2.14 0.91
CA SER A 39 -6.07 -1.71 -0.50
C SER A 39 -7.45 -1.18 -0.89
N LEU A 40 -8.55 -1.76 -0.37
CA LEU A 40 -9.91 -1.23 -0.61
C LEU A 40 -10.11 0.16 0.02
N VAL A 41 -9.61 0.36 1.23
CA VAL A 41 -9.65 1.68 1.88
C VAL A 41 -8.78 2.68 1.10
N ALA A 42 -7.59 2.26 0.65
CA ALA A 42 -6.72 3.10 -0.19
C ALA A 42 -7.39 3.51 -1.51
N LEU A 43 -8.12 2.56 -2.15
CA LEU A 43 -8.90 2.85 -3.37
C LEU A 43 -10.03 3.85 -3.09
N ALA A 44 -10.77 3.67 -2.00
CA ALA A 44 -11.86 4.55 -1.60
C ALA A 44 -11.34 5.98 -1.30
N LEU A 45 -10.20 6.11 -0.62
CA LEU A 45 -9.56 7.39 -0.38
C LEU A 45 -9.11 8.04 -1.68
N ALA A 46 -8.47 7.29 -2.60
CA ALA A 46 -8.11 7.81 -3.91
C ALA A 46 -9.34 8.32 -4.66
N ALA A 47 -10.46 7.60 -4.64
CA ALA A 47 -11.72 8.02 -5.24
C ALA A 47 -12.26 9.31 -4.61
N GLY A 48 -12.17 9.45 -3.28
CA GLY A 48 -12.57 10.67 -2.57
C GLY A 48 -11.71 11.90 -2.93
N PHE A 49 -10.44 11.69 -3.28
CA PHE A 49 -9.50 12.74 -3.66
C PHE A 49 -9.43 13.03 -5.16
N THR A 50 -10.25 12.41 -6.00
CA THR A 50 -10.23 12.65 -7.47
C THR A 50 -10.42 14.11 -7.82
N GLY A 51 -11.33 14.82 -7.13
CA GLY A 51 -11.53 16.25 -7.33
C GLY A 51 -10.25 17.07 -7.12
N LEU A 52 -9.46 16.72 -6.11
CA LEU A 52 -8.19 17.40 -5.81
C LEU A 52 -7.11 17.06 -6.87
N SER A 53 -7.08 15.84 -7.38
CA SER A 53 -6.10 15.43 -8.40
C SER A 53 -6.29 16.18 -9.74
N PHE A 54 -7.51 16.61 -10.07
CA PHE A 54 -7.77 17.44 -11.24
C PHE A 54 -7.27 18.89 -11.09
N THR A 55 -7.06 19.36 -9.86
CA THR A 55 -6.63 20.74 -9.59
C THR A 55 -5.13 20.86 -9.32
N LEU A 56 -4.46 19.75 -8.98
CA LEU A 56 -3.04 19.75 -8.68
C LEU A 56 -2.19 19.43 -9.93
N PRO A 57 -1.04 20.11 -10.12
CA PRO A 57 -0.11 19.74 -11.18
C PRO A 57 0.48 18.36 -10.91
N ALA A 58 0.81 17.63 -11.98
CA ALA A 58 1.37 16.28 -11.89
C ALA A 58 2.59 16.20 -10.95
N ALA A 59 3.46 17.21 -10.97
CA ALA A 59 4.61 17.28 -10.07
C ALA A 59 4.22 17.26 -8.59
N ALA A 60 3.13 17.93 -8.22
CA ALA A 60 2.64 17.95 -6.84
C ALA A 60 2.08 16.57 -6.42
N LEU A 61 1.42 15.86 -7.34
CA LEU A 61 0.93 14.50 -7.09
C LEU A 61 2.09 13.52 -6.87
N TRP A 62 3.14 13.59 -7.69
CA TRP A 62 4.33 12.77 -7.51
C TRP A 62 5.10 13.11 -6.23
N LEU A 63 5.17 14.39 -5.86
CA LEU A 63 5.77 14.82 -4.59
C LEU A 63 4.96 14.28 -3.40
N LEU A 64 3.63 14.34 -3.47
CA LEU A 64 2.74 13.79 -2.45
C LEU A 64 2.95 12.27 -2.30
N LEU A 65 2.97 11.53 -3.40
CA LEU A 65 3.22 10.09 -3.39
C LEU A 65 4.60 9.78 -2.81
N GLY A 66 5.65 10.51 -3.22
CA GLY A 66 6.99 10.38 -2.65
C GLY A 66 7.02 10.63 -1.14
N THR A 67 6.24 11.60 -0.66
CA THR A 67 6.09 11.88 0.78
C THR A 67 5.39 10.73 1.51
N VAL A 68 4.33 10.18 0.93
CA VAL A 68 3.62 9.01 1.48
C VAL A 68 4.54 7.81 1.59
N VAL A 69 5.37 7.56 0.57
CA VAL A 69 6.37 6.47 0.57
C VAL A 69 7.44 6.71 1.64
N ALA A 70 8.02 7.90 1.69
CA ALA A 70 9.07 8.23 2.66
C ALA A 70 8.54 8.15 4.11
N ALA A 71 7.36 8.69 4.36
CA ALA A 71 6.69 8.56 5.66
C ALA A 71 6.35 7.08 5.97
N GLY A 72 5.92 6.32 4.96
CA GLY A 72 5.59 4.91 5.08
C GLY A 72 6.75 4.06 5.60
N ILE A 73 7.97 4.30 5.12
CA ILE A 73 9.17 3.61 5.61
C ILE A 73 9.33 3.83 7.13
N ALA A 74 9.15 5.06 7.61
CA ALA A 74 9.25 5.39 9.03
C ALA A 74 8.06 4.81 9.84
N ILE A 75 6.84 4.92 9.30
CA ILE A 75 5.59 4.44 9.93
C ILE A 75 5.63 2.93 10.07
N CYS A 76 5.83 2.17 8.97
CA CYS A 76 5.86 0.71 8.97
C CYS A 76 6.99 0.17 9.85
N GLY A 77 8.19 0.76 9.75
CA GLY A 77 9.32 0.37 10.61
C GLY A 77 9.08 0.65 12.09
N SER A 78 8.42 1.75 12.44
CA SER A 78 8.08 2.06 13.83
C SER A 78 6.95 1.14 14.34
N ALA A 79 5.93 0.87 13.52
CA ALA A 79 4.84 -0.04 13.86
C ALA A 79 5.36 -1.47 14.09
N ALA A 80 6.22 -1.99 13.21
CA ALA A 80 6.84 -3.31 13.35
C ALA A 80 7.59 -3.46 14.69
N ARG A 81 8.35 -2.43 15.10
CA ARG A 81 9.03 -2.42 16.41
C ARG A 81 8.05 -2.38 17.57
N ARG A 82 6.98 -1.57 17.50
CA ARG A 82 5.96 -1.46 18.57
C ARG A 82 5.11 -2.70 18.74
N MET A 83 4.98 -3.47 17.67
CA MET A 83 4.26 -4.74 17.66
C MET A 83 5.16 -5.95 17.99
N ASP A 84 6.47 -5.76 18.14
CA ASP A 84 7.47 -6.84 18.23
C ASP A 84 7.30 -7.90 17.13
N ALA A 85 6.92 -7.44 15.94
CA ALA A 85 6.65 -8.27 14.79
C ALA A 85 7.22 -7.59 13.54
N PRO A 86 8.35 -8.08 13.00
CA PRO A 86 9.02 -7.47 11.83
C PRO A 86 8.16 -7.36 10.58
N ASP A 87 7.15 -8.22 10.48
CA ASP A 87 6.23 -8.30 9.35
C ASP A 87 4.84 -8.68 9.89
N HIS A 88 4.19 -7.69 10.54
CA HIS A 88 2.86 -7.90 11.10
C HIS A 88 1.81 -7.74 10.01
N PRO A 89 0.94 -8.75 9.77
CA PRO A 89 0.00 -8.74 8.65
C PRO A 89 -1.06 -7.62 8.69
N GLY A 90 -1.19 -6.94 9.82
CA GLY A 90 -2.07 -5.78 9.96
C GLY A 90 -1.41 -4.44 9.62
N ILE A 91 -0.11 -4.41 9.34
CA ILE A 91 0.54 -3.25 8.74
C ILE A 91 0.15 -3.25 7.26
N VAL A 92 -0.55 -2.23 6.82
CA VAL A 92 -1.17 -2.12 5.48
C VAL A 92 -0.94 -0.75 4.83
N TRP A 93 -0.02 0.05 5.36
CA TRP A 93 0.35 1.34 4.76
C TRP A 93 1.13 1.18 3.46
N ASP A 94 1.87 0.11 3.31
CA ASP A 94 2.56 -0.33 2.12
C ASP A 94 1.58 -0.58 0.96
N GLU A 95 0.46 -1.26 1.23
CA GLU A 95 -0.60 -1.44 0.23
C GLU A 95 -1.22 -0.11 -0.22
N PHE A 96 -1.31 0.89 0.68
CA PHE A 96 -1.75 2.23 0.29
C PHE A 96 -0.79 2.86 -0.71
N ALA A 97 0.50 2.85 -0.41
CA ALA A 97 1.53 3.43 -1.27
C ALA A 97 1.64 2.69 -2.61
N GLY A 98 1.64 1.36 -2.59
CA GLY A 98 1.71 0.51 -3.78
C GLY A 98 0.51 0.69 -4.70
N LEU A 99 -0.71 0.69 -4.15
CA LEU A 99 -1.91 0.92 -4.94
C LEU A 99 -1.95 2.35 -5.49
N TRP A 100 -1.60 3.37 -4.71
CA TRP A 100 -1.59 4.75 -5.20
C TRP A 100 -0.53 4.96 -6.29
N LEU A 101 0.60 4.29 -6.23
CA LEU A 101 1.57 4.25 -7.33
C LEU A 101 0.97 3.61 -8.59
N THR A 102 0.24 2.50 -8.43
CA THR A 102 -0.48 1.85 -9.54
C THR A 102 -1.45 2.81 -10.21
N LEU A 103 -2.29 3.49 -9.41
CA LEU A 103 -3.30 4.42 -9.91
C LEU A 103 -2.69 5.67 -10.56
N ALA A 104 -1.56 6.16 -10.04
CA ALA A 104 -0.84 7.29 -10.63
C ALA A 104 -0.26 6.98 -12.03
N LEU A 105 0.03 5.73 -12.32
CA LEU A 105 0.52 5.27 -13.62
C LEU A 105 -0.60 4.83 -14.56
N ALA A 106 -1.77 4.43 -14.02
CA ALA A 106 -2.89 3.93 -14.78
C ALA A 106 -3.51 5.02 -15.68
N PRO A 107 -4.15 4.64 -16.81
CA PRO A 107 -4.99 5.57 -17.54
C PRO A 107 -6.15 6.09 -16.69
N ALA A 108 -6.71 7.24 -17.06
CA ALA A 108 -7.85 7.81 -16.36
C ALA A 108 -9.12 6.97 -16.61
N GLY A 109 -9.93 6.80 -15.58
CA GLY A 109 -11.23 6.15 -15.65
C GLY A 109 -11.42 5.06 -14.60
N PHE A 110 -12.66 4.92 -14.15
CA PHE A 110 -13.02 4.01 -13.04
C PHE A 110 -12.69 2.54 -13.37
N GLY A 111 -12.89 2.09 -14.62
CA GLY A 111 -12.55 0.73 -15.04
C GLY A 111 -11.05 0.43 -14.89
N TRP A 112 -10.18 1.39 -15.19
CA TRP A 112 -8.74 1.27 -15.01
C TRP A 112 -8.33 1.21 -13.54
N TRP A 113 -9.07 1.87 -12.67
CA TRP A 113 -8.83 1.81 -11.23
C TRP A 113 -9.17 0.45 -10.64
N ILE A 114 -10.28 -0.14 -11.08
CA ILE A 114 -10.64 -1.52 -10.68
C ILE A 114 -9.60 -2.52 -11.21
N ALA A 115 -9.22 -2.39 -12.49
CA ALA A 115 -8.15 -3.22 -13.06
C ALA A 115 -6.82 -3.04 -12.30
N GLY A 116 -6.50 -1.80 -11.92
CA GLY A 116 -5.31 -1.46 -11.13
C GLY A 116 -5.32 -2.12 -9.75
N PHE A 117 -6.44 -2.05 -9.05
CA PHE A 117 -6.61 -2.74 -7.77
C PHE A 117 -6.40 -4.26 -7.92
N VAL A 118 -7.03 -4.87 -8.91
CA VAL A 118 -6.91 -6.32 -9.13
C VAL A 118 -5.48 -6.72 -9.48
N LEU A 119 -4.84 -6.02 -10.43
CA LEU A 119 -3.47 -6.33 -10.83
C LEU A 119 -2.46 -6.10 -9.70
N PHE A 120 -2.60 -5.00 -8.97
CA PHE A 120 -1.77 -4.73 -7.80
C PHE A 120 -1.86 -5.89 -6.80
N ARG A 121 -3.09 -6.32 -6.45
CA ARG A 121 -3.27 -7.45 -5.51
C ARG A 121 -2.72 -8.77 -6.05
N ILE A 122 -2.79 -9.01 -7.36
CA ILE A 122 -2.18 -10.21 -7.95
C ILE A 122 -0.66 -10.18 -7.76
N PHE A 123 0.01 -9.07 -8.12
CA PHE A 123 1.45 -8.96 -8.00
C PHE A 123 1.94 -9.01 -6.56
N ASP A 124 1.23 -8.37 -5.63
CA ASP A 124 1.53 -8.37 -4.21
C ASP A 124 1.36 -9.76 -3.57
N ILE A 125 0.30 -10.50 -3.90
CA ILE A 125 0.07 -11.84 -3.33
C ILE A 125 0.98 -12.89 -3.97
N VAL A 126 1.13 -12.87 -5.29
CA VAL A 126 1.93 -13.86 -6.04
C VAL A 126 3.43 -13.59 -5.91
N LYS A 127 3.80 -12.33 -5.73
CA LYS A 127 5.19 -11.84 -5.62
C LYS A 127 6.11 -12.47 -6.68
N PRO A 128 5.83 -12.30 -7.99
CA PRO A 128 6.72 -12.83 -9.03
C PRO A 128 8.13 -12.25 -8.88
N TRP A 129 9.13 -12.92 -9.43
CA TRP A 129 10.46 -12.33 -9.50
C TRP A 129 10.42 -11.02 -10.29
N PRO A 130 11.04 -9.91 -9.83
CA PRO A 130 11.99 -9.80 -8.71
C PRO A 130 11.36 -9.47 -7.34
N ILE A 131 10.05 -9.27 -7.21
CA ILE A 131 9.38 -8.84 -5.97
C ILE A 131 9.75 -9.78 -4.81
N ALA A 132 9.59 -11.08 -4.99
CA ALA A 132 9.93 -12.08 -3.96
C ALA A 132 11.41 -12.07 -3.56
N TRP A 133 12.30 -11.59 -4.42
CA TRP A 133 13.71 -11.47 -4.09
C TRP A 133 13.97 -10.29 -3.14
N PHE A 134 13.33 -9.14 -3.37
CA PHE A 134 13.41 -7.97 -2.48
C PHE A 134 12.75 -8.24 -1.13
N ASP A 135 11.55 -8.82 -1.11
CA ASP A 135 10.80 -9.21 0.09
C ASP A 135 11.64 -10.06 1.07
N ARG A 136 12.40 -11.03 0.53
CA ARG A 136 13.27 -11.89 1.34
C ARG A 136 14.53 -11.20 1.84
N ARG A 137 15.04 -10.22 1.12
CA ARG A 137 16.36 -9.64 1.35
C ARG A 137 16.31 -8.37 2.19
N TRP A 138 15.29 -7.58 2.03
CA TRP A 138 15.13 -6.32 2.72
C TRP A 138 14.19 -6.47 3.91
N LYS A 139 14.54 -5.82 5.05
CA LYS A 139 13.80 -5.94 6.31
C LYS A 139 13.51 -4.56 6.88
N GLY A 140 12.63 -4.52 7.89
CA GLY A 140 12.21 -3.28 8.52
C GLY A 140 11.27 -2.47 7.62
N GLY A 141 11.10 -1.19 7.92
CA GLY A 141 10.14 -0.35 7.21
C GLY A 141 10.37 -0.24 5.70
N LEU A 142 11.62 -0.24 5.25
CA LEU A 142 11.95 -0.24 3.83
C LEU A 142 11.58 -1.58 3.17
N GLY A 143 11.85 -2.70 3.85
CA GLY A 143 11.49 -4.02 3.34
C GLY A 143 9.99 -4.19 3.20
N ILE A 144 9.21 -3.75 4.19
CA ILE A 144 7.75 -3.77 4.16
C ILE A 144 7.20 -2.96 2.98
N MET A 145 7.80 -1.81 2.67
CA MET A 145 7.31 -0.91 1.62
C MET A 145 7.71 -1.35 0.21
N VAL A 146 8.86 -1.99 0.04
CA VAL A 146 9.49 -2.13 -1.28
C VAL A 146 8.80 -3.16 -2.17
N ASP A 147 8.32 -4.24 -1.60
CA ASP A 147 7.61 -5.29 -2.36
C ASP A 147 6.29 -4.78 -2.92
N ASP A 148 5.53 -4.02 -2.15
CA ASP A 148 4.28 -3.39 -2.59
C ASP A 148 4.51 -2.28 -3.61
N LEU A 149 5.59 -1.48 -3.44
CA LEU A 149 5.96 -0.49 -4.45
C LEU A 149 6.34 -1.15 -5.78
N LEU A 150 7.04 -2.27 -5.76
CA LEU A 150 7.35 -3.03 -6.96
C LEU A 150 6.09 -3.66 -7.58
N ALA A 151 5.21 -4.23 -6.76
CA ALA A 151 3.91 -4.72 -7.21
C ALA A 151 3.10 -3.61 -7.89
N GLY A 152 3.06 -2.44 -7.25
CA GLY A 152 2.38 -1.25 -7.78
C GLY A 152 2.99 -0.72 -9.07
N LEU A 153 4.32 -0.69 -9.16
CA LEU A 153 5.02 -0.28 -10.37
C LEU A 153 4.70 -1.22 -11.55
N PHE A 154 4.78 -2.54 -11.34
CA PHE A 154 4.47 -3.51 -12.40
C PHE A 154 3.02 -3.45 -12.84
N ALA A 155 2.07 -3.39 -11.89
CA ALA A 155 0.66 -3.24 -12.19
C ALA A 155 0.39 -1.95 -12.98
N GLY A 156 0.93 -0.82 -12.52
CA GLY A 156 0.75 0.47 -13.17
C GLY A 156 1.34 0.53 -14.58
N LEU A 157 2.55 -0.01 -14.78
CA LEU A 157 3.19 -0.07 -16.10
C LEU A 157 2.40 -0.96 -17.07
N MET A 158 1.90 -2.12 -16.62
CA MET A 158 1.03 -2.97 -17.45
C MET A 158 -0.23 -2.22 -17.90
N LEU A 159 -0.89 -1.50 -16.99
CA LEU A 159 -2.06 -0.71 -17.34
C LEU A 159 -1.74 0.44 -18.30
N ARG A 160 -0.59 1.10 -18.09
CA ARG A 160 -0.12 2.17 -18.97
C ARG A 160 0.08 1.67 -20.40
N VAL A 161 0.72 0.50 -20.55
CA VAL A 161 0.91 -0.13 -21.86
C VAL A 161 -0.43 -0.55 -22.46
N ALA A 162 -1.30 -1.20 -21.68
CA ALA A 162 -2.63 -1.60 -22.15
C ALA A 162 -3.46 -0.40 -22.65
N GLY A 163 -3.44 0.71 -21.90
CA GLY A 163 -4.16 1.92 -22.29
C GLY A 163 -3.55 2.69 -23.46
N ALA A 164 -2.32 2.38 -23.87
CA ALA A 164 -1.73 2.94 -25.07
C ALA A 164 -2.04 2.16 -26.35
N VAL A 165 -2.56 0.93 -26.21
CA VAL A 165 -2.88 0.01 -27.32
C VAL A 165 -4.40 -0.09 -27.56
N LEU A 166 -5.21 0.15 -26.53
CA LEU A 166 -6.68 0.14 -26.62
C LEU A 166 -7.24 1.51 -26.99
#